data_cec99e373f9b442302d4636b3a48982e
#
_entry.id   cec99e373f9b442302d4636b3a48982e
#
_cell.length_a   1.000
_cell.length_b   1.000
_cell.length_c   1.000
_cell.angle_alpha   90.00
_cell.angle_beta   90.00
_cell.angle_gamma   90.00
#
_symmetry.space_group_name_H-M   'P 1'
#
loop_
_entity.id
_entity.type
_entity.pdbx_description
1 polymer ?
#
loop_
_entity_poly.entity_id
_entity_poly.type
_entity_poly.pdbx_seq_one_letter_code
_entity_poly.pdbx_strand_id
1 'polypeptide(L)'
;MVVATAAFVGMSVCVKVLRQAGLSTAEVIFFRTGPGLLWLWYELRVRRRLELRPVRRDLVYLRSLFGIGAMATSFFAVQALSLVQHNVLGLLQPVFVALLAPLLLRERMHALVLLSLVLAGGGALLVIAPGAEFTAVPLVPALLAIASALLSAFAHMMIRRTAASEHPEVVVFHFALHSTLFGLLWSVGAGELGRLFALVSATTLVPLAGIAVLGVLGQLAMTRAYGHAPATLVSIVAYVGIPMSLVADLLFWDAHAGWSAALGSLLMVAAGLLLGRTPRAPKAPQVPLGDLPLAQPQPGQP
;
A
#
# COMPACT_ATOMS: atom_id res chain seq x y z
N MET A 1 -3.87 -9.12 5.96
CA MET A 1 -3.55 -8.64 4.60
C MET A 1 -4.76 -8.70 3.65
N VAL A 2 -5.53 -9.77 3.57
CA VAL A 2 -6.72 -9.84 2.70
C VAL A 2 -7.67 -8.64 2.89
N VAL A 3 -7.99 -8.28 4.15
CA VAL A 3 -8.81 -7.08 4.45
C VAL A 3 -8.18 -5.79 3.93
N ALA A 4 -6.86 -5.65 4.07
CA ALA A 4 -6.14 -4.49 3.54
C ALA A 4 -6.25 -4.42 2.01
N THR A 5 -6.08 -5.55 1.35
CA THR A 5 -6.18 -5.69 -0.11
C THR A 5 -7.59 -5.37 -0.59
N ALA A 6 -8.63 -5.90 0.06
CA ALA A 6 -10.01 -5.58 -0.28
C ALA A 6 -10.32 -4.07 -0.12
N ALA A 7 -9.83 -3.45 0.96
CA ALA A 7 -9.96 -2.02 1.16
C ALA A 7 -9.23 -1.22 0.06
N PHE A 8 -8.03 -1.62 -0.35
CA PHE A 8 -7.31 -0.95 -1.43
C PHE A 8 -7.97 -1.14 -2.79
N VAL A 9 -8.56 -2.31 -3.07
CA VAL A 9 -9.35 -2.52 -4.30
C VAL A 9 -10.57 -1.62 -4.32
N GLY A 10 -11.36 -1.58 -3.24
CA GLY A 10 -12.50 -0.66 -3.14
C GLY A 10 -12.09 0.81 -3.25
N MET A 11 -10.96 1.19 -2.64
CA MET A 11 -10.38 2.52 -2.80
C MET A 11 -10.02 2.80 -4.26
N SER A 12 -9.44 1.84 -4.99
CA SER A 12 -9.08 2.00 -6.40
C SER A 12 -10.31 2.20 -7.30
N VAL A 13 -11.43 1.55 -6.98
CA VAL A 13 -12.74 1.80 -7.63
C VAL A 13 -13.13 3.28 -7.45
N CYS A 14 -13.11 3.79 -6.22
CA CYS A 14 -13.42 5.20 -5.93
C CYS A 14 -12.45 6.15 -6.64
N VAL A 15 -11.14 5.84 -6.66
CA VAL A 15 -10.13 6.63 -7.39
C VAL A 15 -10.45 6.70 -8.88
N LYS A 16 -10.81 5.57 -9.51
CA LYS A 16 -11.16 5.52 -10.94
C LYS A 16 -12.36 6.43 -11.24
N VAL A 17 -13.40 6.38 -10.41
CA VAL A 17 -14.58 7.28 -10.54
C VAL A 17 -14.18 8.75 -10.39
N LEU A 18 -13.37 9.09 -9.38
CA LEU A 18 -12.93 10.48 -9.15
C LEU A 18 -12.03 11.00 -10.29
N ARG A 19 -11.18 10.15 -10.85
CA ARG A 19 -10.35 10.50 -12.01
C ARG A 19 -11.21 10.78 -13.26
N GLN A 20 -12.26 9.99 -13.47
CA GLN A 20 -13.25 10.23 -14.54
C GLN A 20 -14.02 11.54 -14.32
N ALA A 21 -14.24 11.94 -13.07
CA ALA A 21 -14.83 13.23 -12.70
C ALA A 21 -13.83 14.43 -12.82
N GLY A 22 -12.56 14.18 -13.19
CA GLY A 22 -11.56 15.23 -13.47
C GLY A 22 -10.66 15.59 -12.30
N LEU A 23 -10.65 14.85 -11.18
CA LEU A 23 -9.71 15.07 -10.08
C LEU A 23 -8.28 14.79 -10.55
N SER A 24 -7.35 15.68 -10.18
CA SER A 24 -5.92 15.50 -10.40
C SER A 24 -5.33 14.45 -9.44
N THR A 25 -4.13 14.00 -9.74
CA THR A 25 -3.40 13.07 -8.85
C THR A 25 -3.11 13.69 -7.48
N ALA A 26 -2.76 14.97 -7.44
CA ALA A 26 -2.48 15.69 -6.21
C ALA A 26 -3.72 15.80 -5.31
N GLU A 27 -4.88 16.09 -5.91
CA GLU A 27 -6.18 16.13 -5.23
C GLU A 27 -6.56 14.76 -4.66
N VAL A 28 -6.39 13.68 -5.44
CA VAL A 28 -6.63 12.31 -4.97
C VAL A 28 -5.75 11.97 -3.76
N ILE A 29 -4.45 12.31 -3.79
CA ILE A 29 -3.54 12.09 -2.65
C ILE A 29 -4.03 12.87 -1.43
N PHE A 30 -4.35 14.14 -1.59
CA PHE A 30 -4.80 15.00 -0.51
C PHE A 30 -6.08 14.46 0.14
N PHE A 31 -7.13 14.19 -0.65
CA PHE A 31 -8.40 13.68 -0.13
C PHE A 31 -8.32 12.25 0.41
N ARG A 32 -7.41 11.43 -0.10
CA ARG A 32 -7.15 10.08 0.41
C ARG A 32 -6.56 10.09 1.81
N THR A 33 -5.67 11.05 2.11
CA THR A 33 -4.87 11.02 3.34
C THR A 33 -5.28 12.08 4.36
N GLY A 34 -5.74 13.27 3.91
CA GLY A 34 -6.09 14.38 4.78
C GLY A 34 -7.22 14.09 5.77
N PRO A 35 -8.41 13.62 5.35
CA PRO A 35 -9.47 13.28 6.29
C PRO A 35 -9.07 12.16 7.25
N GLY A 36 -8.32 11.16 6.75
CA GLY A 36 -7.78 10.09 7.56
C GLY A 36 -6.76 10.56 8.60
N LEU A 37 -5.95 11.57 8.26
CA LEU A 37 -5.03 12.23 9.18
C LEU A 37 -5.77 12.88 10.36
N LEU A 38 -6.86 13.60 10.08
CA LEU A 38 -7.68 14.24 11.13
C LEU A 38 -8.33 13.20 12.05
N TRP A 39 -8.87 12.12 11.47
CA TRP A 39 -9.44 11.02 12.25
C TRP A 39 -8.37 10.33 13.11
N LEU A 40 -7.20 10.02 12.57
CA LEU A 40 -6.10 9.40 13.31
C LEU A 40 -5.58 10.33 14.42
N TRP A 41 -5.49 11.63 14.17
CA TRP A 41 -5.13 12.61 15.20
C TRP A 41 -6.12 12.58 16.38
N TYR A 42 -7.43 12.61 16.06
CA TYR A 42 -8.48 12.53 17.09
C TYR A 42 -8.41 11.23 17.87
N GLU A 43 -8.34 10.09 17.17
CA GLU A 43 -8.25 8.75 17.81
C GLU A 43 -7.04 8.64 18.73
N LEU A 44 -5.87 9.09 18.29
CA LEU A 44 -4.63 8.97 19.04
C LEU A 44 -4.56 9.96 20.21
N ARG A 45 -4.87 11.24 19.99
CA ARG A 45 -4.68 12.30 21.00
C ARG A 45 -5.84 12.41 21.96
N VAL A 46 -7.07 12.31 21.47
CA VAL A 46 -8.27 12.58 22.28
C VAL A 46 -8.78 11.29 22.93
N ARG A 47 -8.97 10.24 22.13
CA ARG A 47 -9.59 9.01 22.60
C ARG A 47 -8.63 8.09 23.34
N ARG A 48 -7.44 7.83 22.76
CA ARG A 48 -6.46 6.90 23.35
C ARG A 48 -5.39 7.59 24.19
N ARG A 49 -5.26 8.91 24.10
CA ARG A 49 -4.25 9.72 24.79
C ARG A 49 -2.81 9.23 24.57
N LEU A 50 -2.54 8.66 23.39
CA LEU A 50 -1.22 8.20 23.00
C LEU A 50 -0.35 9.37 22.51
N GLU A 51 0.96 9.23 22.70
CA GLU A 51 1.89 10.17 22.13
C GLU A 51 1.99 9.98 20.61
N LEU A 52 1.97 11.11 19.87
CA LEU A 52 2.17 11.12 18.44
C LEU A 52 3.64 11.01 18.05
N ARG A 53 4.56 11.20 19.00
CA ARG A 53 6.00 11.13 18.72
C ARG A 53 6.41 9.67 18.57
N PRO A 54 6.99 9.28 17.41
CA PRO A 54 7.46 7.91 17.25
C PRO A 54 8.74 7.69 18.07
N VAL A 55 8.89 6.49 18.62
CA VAL A 55 10.11 6.05 19.32
C VAL A 55 11.27 5.91 18.33
N ARG A 56 11.03 5.24 17.18
CA ARG A 56 12.01 5.05 16.12
C ARG A 56 11.70 5.97 14.92
N ARG A 57 11.98 7.26 15.11
CA ARG A 57 11.75 8.31 14.11
C ARG A 57 12.37 7.98 12.75
N ASP A 58 13.58 7.47 12.77
CA ASP A 58 14.33 7.03 11.59
C ASP A 58 13.50 6.07 10.72
N LEU A 59 12.96 5.01 11.31
CA LEU A 59 12.20 4.00 10.58
C LEU A 59 10.84 4.53 10.08
N VAL A 60 10.16 5.33 10.91
CA VAL A 60 8.84 5.91 10.56
C VAL A 60 8.98 6.94 9.43
N TYR A 61 10.04 7.76 9.46
CA TYR A 61 10.29 8.73 8.39
C TYR A 61 10.78 8.04 7.11
N LEU A 62 11.68 7.06 7.19
CA LEU A 62 12.07 6.24 6.04
C LEU A 62 10.87 5.52 5.40
N ARG A 63 9.96 4.98 6.23
CA ARG A 63 8.72 4.39 5.74
C ARG A 63 7.89 5.40 4.95
N SER A 64 7.74 6.62 5.45
CA SER A 64 7.00 7.67 4.75
C SER A 64 7.71 8.11 3.47
N LEU A 65 9.02 8.30 3.52
CA LEU A 65 9.83 8.69 2.37
C LEU A 65 9.74 7.66 1.24
N PHE A 66 9.99 6.37 1.54
CA PHE A 66 9.88 5.30 0.55
C PHE A 66 8.45 5.14 0.04
N GLY A 67 7.43 5.26 0.91
CA GLY A 67 6.04 5.15 0.50
C GLY A 67 5.58 6.30 -0.40
N ILE A 68 5.99 7.53 -0.12
CA ILE A 68 5.70 8.70 -0.96
C ILE A 68 6.49 8.62 -2.27
N GLY A 69 7.77 8.25 -2.21
CA GLY A 69 8.59 8.05 -3.40
C GLY A 69 8.00 6.98 -4.33
N ALA A 70 7.55 5.85 -3.78
CA ALA A 70 6.86 4.81 -4.53
C ALA A 70 5.59 5.35 -5.21
N MET A 71 4.80 6.12 -4.48
CA MET A 71 3.56 6.70 -5.00
C MET A 71 3.85 7.71 -6.12
N ALA A 72 4.81 8.61 -5.94
CA ALA A 72 5.19 9.59 -6.93
C ALA A 72 5.72 8.94 -8.22
N THR A 73 6.67 8.00 -8.11
CA THR A 73 7.21 7.29 -9.27
C THR A 73 6.16 6.46 -10.00
N SER A 74 5.23 5.82 -9.26
CA SER A 74 4.07 5.12 -9.83
C SER A 74 3.19 6.05 -10.65
N PHE A 75 2.88 7.23 -10.16
CA PHE A 75 2.02 8.18 -10.86
C PHE A 75 2.66 8.77 -12.12
N PHE A 76 3.97 9.00 -12.10
CA PHE A 76 4.67 9.38 -13.33
C PHE A 76 4.70 8.25 -14.36
N ALA A 77 4.92 7.01 -13.89
CA ALA A 77 4.96 5.84 -14.77
C ALA A 77 3.60 5.60 -15.47
N VAL A 78 2.49 5.66 -14.72
CA VAL A 78 1.15 5.36 -15.24
C VAL A 78 0.65 6.38 -16.27
N GLN A 79 1.24 7.57 -16.34
CA GLN A 79 0.89 8.57 -17.35
C GLN A 79 1.32 8.15 -18.77
N ALA A 80 2.38 7.35 -18.89
CA ALA A 80 2.96 6.96 -20.17
C ALA A 80 2.93 5.45 -20.43
N LEU A 81 2.59 4.64 -19.42
CA LEU A 81 2.38 3.20 -19.55
C LEU A 81 0.88 2.89 -19.65
N SER A 82 0.53 1.83 -20.37
CA SER A 82 -0.81 1.26 -20.22
C SER A 82 -1.00 0.75 -18.78
N LEU A 83 -2.25 0.70 -18.30
CA LEU A 83 -2.54 0.17 -16.96
C LEU A 83 -2.04 -1.27 -16.79
N VAL A 84 -2.10 -2.05 -17.87
CA VAL A 84 -1.61 -3.43 -17.89
C VAL A 84 -0.09 -3.47 -17.72
N GLN A 85 0.66 -2.67 -18.50
CA GLN A 85 2.13 -2.59 -18.37
C GLN A 85 2.53 -2.15 -16.97
N HIS A 86 1.87 -1.12 -16.42
CA HIS A 86 2.11 -0.63 -15.06
C HIS A 86 1.83 -1.72 -14.01
N ASN A 87 0.71 -2.44 -14.12
CA ASN A 87 0.36 -3.51 -13.19
C ASN A 87 1.34 -4.68 -13.26
N VAL A 88 1.74 -5.11 -14.47
CA VAL A 88 2.76 -6.18 -14.64
C VAL A 88 4.06 -5.80 -13.94
N LEU A 89 4.55 -4.57 -14.12
CA LEU A 89 5.76 -4.10 -13.44
C LEU A 89 5.55 -3.98 -11.91
N GLY A 90 4.34 -3.63 -11.46
CA GLY A 90 3.97 -3.63 -10.06
C GLY A 90 4.05 -5.01 -9.37
N LEU A 91 3.92 -6.12 -10.14
CA LEU A 91 4.09 -7.48 -9.62
C LEU A 91 5.52 -7.76 -9.12
N LEU A 92 6.49 -6.93 -9.48
CA LEU A 92 7.85 -7.03 -8.96
C LEU A 92 7.95 -6.68 -7.47
N GLN A 93 6.98 -5.96 -6.90
CA GLN A 93 7.03 -5.54 -5.49
C GLN A 93 7.14 -6.73 -4.52
N PRO A 94 6.31 -7.79 -4.56
CA PRO A 94 6.52 -8.98 -3.73
C PRO A 94 7.82 -9.73 -4.01
N VAL A 95 8.31 -9.70 -5.26
CA VAL A 95 9.61 -10.26 -5.62
C VAL A 95 10.74 -9.51 -4.90
N PHE A 96 10.73 -8.17 -4.94
CA PHE A 96 11.69 -7.36 -4.19
C PHE A 96 11.59 -7.57 -2.68
N VAL A 97 10.35 -7.71 -2.13
CA VAL A 97 10.18 -8.08 -0.72
C VAL A 97 10.84 -9.42 -0.42
N ALA A 98 10.63 -10.43 -1.25
CA ALA A 98 11.22 -11.75 -1.06
C ALA A 98 12.76 -11.72 -1.11
N LEU A 99 13.35 -10.91 -2.00
CA LEU A 99 14.80 -10.74 -2.10
C LEU A 99 15.40 -9.94 -0.95
N LEU A 100 14.71 -8.91 -0.48
CA LEU A 100 15.19 -7.99 0.55
C LEU A 100 14.94 -8.47 1.98
N ALA A 101 13.90 -9.29 2.23
CA ALA A 101 13.54 -9.74 3.57
C ALA A 101 14.66 -10.53 4.27
N PRO A 102 15.39 -11.46 3.63
CA PRO A 102 16.52 -12.12 4.25
C PRO A 102 17.64 -11.15 4.63
N LEU A 103 17.90 -10.14 3.80
CA LEU A 103 18.99 -9.18 3.98
C LEU A 103 18.67 -8.14 5.07
N LEU A 104 17.45 -7.57 5.04
CA LEU A 104 17.08 -6.45 5.91
C LEU A 104 16.40 -6.89 7.20
N LEU A 105 15.68 -8.01 7.18
CA LEU A 105 14.88 -8.49 8.31
C LEU A 105 15.43 -9.80 8.90
N ARG A 106 16.44 -10.42 8.28
CA ARG A 106 16.97 -11.74 8.63
C ARG A 106 15.87 -12.83 8.66
N GLU A 107 14.83 -12.67 7.85
CA GLU A 107 13.76 -13.66 7.68
C GLU A 107 14.27 -14.82 6.81
N ARG A 108 14.04 -16.08 7.25
CA ARG A 108 14.40 -17.26 6.46
C ARG A 108 13.35 -17.52 5.40
N MET A 109 13.78 -17.74 4.16
CA MET A 109 12.88 -18.14 3.08
C MET A 109 12.71 -19.65 3.06
N HIS A 110 11.46 -20.11 3.13
CA HIS A 110 11.08 -21.50 2.92
C HIS A 110 10.81 -21.75 1.43
N ALA A 111 11.12 -22.96 0.95
CA ALA A 111 10.82 -23.37 -0.44
C ALA A 111 9.34 -23.20 -0.81
N LEU A 112 8.42 -23.44 0.12
CA LEU A 112 6.98 -23.20 -0.08
C LEU A 112 6.64 -21.73 -0.34
N VAL A 113 7.38 -20.79 0.27
CA VAL A 113 7.21 -19.34 0.03
C VAL A 113 7.63 -19.00 -1.39
N LEU A 114 8.77 -19.55 -1.85
CA LEU A 114 9.25 -19.35 -3.21
C LEU A 114 8.28 -19.96 -4.23
N LEU A 115 7.81 -21.17 -4.00
CA LEU A 115 6.80 -21.79 -4.85
C LEU A 115 5.51 -20.97 -4.92
N SER A 116 5.03 -20.47 -3.77
CA SER A 116 3.84 -19.61 -3.72
C SER A 116 4.05 -18.28 -4.46
N LEU A 117 5.26 -17.71 -4.40
CA LEU A 117 5.61 -16.50 -5.15
C LEU A 117 5.54 -16.75 -6.67
N VAL A 118 6.08 -17.88 -7.13
CA VAL A 118 6.05 -18.27 -8.56
C VAL A 118 4.61 -18.53 -9.01
N LEU A 119 3.83 -19.28 -8.23
CA LEU A 119 2.42 -19.55 -8.56
C LEU A 119 1.57 -18.28 -8.57
N ALA A 120 1.71 -17.42 -7.57
CA ALA A 120 0.97 -16.17 -7.49
C ALA A 120 1.37 -15.20 -8.61
N GLY A 121 2.67 -15.04 -8.87
CA GLY A 121 3.18 -14.20 -9.95
C GLY A 121 2.78 -14.72 -11.33
N GLY A 122 2.91 -16.02 -11.58
CA GLY A 122 2.45 -16.65 -12.82
C GLY A 122 0.94 -16.54 -13.02
N GLY A 123 0.16 -16.74 -11.94
CA GLY A 123 -1.29 -16.53 -11.97
C GLY A 123 -1.67 -15.08 -12.28
N ALA A 124 -0.97 -14.13 -11.68
CA ALA A 124 -1.17 -12.70 -11.94
C ALA A 124 -0.87 -12.33 -13.41
N LEU A 125 0.21 -12.86 -13.98
CA LEU A 125 0.53 -12.69 -15.39
C LEU A 125 -0.58 -13.24 -16.30
N LEU A 126 -1.14 -14.41 -16.00
CA LEU A 126 -2.25 -14.99 -16.77
C LEU A 126 -3.52 -14.13 -16.72
N VAL A 127 -3.78 -13.42 -15.61
CA VAL A 127 -4.92 -12.48 -15.53
C VAL A 127 -4.67 -11.25 -16.39
N ILE A 128 -3.46 -10.73 -16.41
CA ILE A 128 -3.12 -9.43 -16.99
C ILE A 128 -2.68 -9.56 -18.47
N ALA A 129 -1.96 -10.64 -18.83
CA ALA A 129 -1.32 -10.79 -20.14
C ALA A 129 -2.27 -10.75 -21.36
N PRO A 130 -3.53 -11.26 -21.31
CA PRO A 130 -4.41 -11.19 -22.48
C PRO A 130 -4.77 -9.77 -22.93
N GLY A 131 -4.68 -8.80 -22.02
CA GLY A 131 -4.88 -7.37 -22.33
C GLY A 131 -3.57 -6.59 -22.54
N ALA A 132 -2.43 -7.28 -22.45
CA ALA A 132 -1.12 -6.65 -22.60
C ALA A 132 -0.74 -6.58 -24.07
N GLU A 133 -0.99 -5.44 -24.71
CA GLU A 133 -0.25 -5.09 -25.90
C GLU A 133 1.20 -4.78 -25.49
N PHE A 134 2.10 -5.74 -25.68
CA PHE A 134 3.55 -5.56 -25.52
C PHE A 134 4.15 -4.79 -26.70
N THR A 135 3.50 -3.70 -27.12
CA THR A 135 4.11 -2.67 -27.96
C THR A 135 5.27 -2.03 -27.20
N ALA A 136 6.19 -1.39 -27.90
CA ALA A 136 7.41 -0.82 -27.32
C ALA A 136 7.14 -0.08 -26.00
N VAL A 137 7.62 -0.66 -24.89
CA VAL A 137 7.45 -0.07 -23.54
C VAL A 137 8.46 1.07 -23.40
N PRO A 138 8.01 2.32 -23.17
CA PRO A 138 8.92 3.44 -22.98
C PRO A 138 9.86 3.19 -21.79
N LEU A 139 11.17 3.28 -22.00
CA LEU A 139 12.19 2.88 -21.02
C LEU A 139 12.08 3.66 -19.71
N VAL A 140 11.97 4.99 -19.77
CA VAL A 140 11.94 5.83 -18.56
C VAL A 140 10.70 5.54 -17.70
N PRO A 141 9.46 5.50 -18.23
CA PRO A 141 8.29 5.08 -17.46
C PRO A 141 8.39 3.66 -16.89
N ALA A 142 8.98 2.71 -17.63
CA ALA A 142 9.20 1.36 -17.13
C ALA A 142 10.16 1.35 -15.92
N LEU A 143 11.28 2.08 -15.99
CA LEU A 143 12.22 2.22 -14.89
C LEU A 143 11.57 2.90 -13.67
N LEU A 144 10.70 3.89 -13.87
CA LEU A 144 9.95 4.52 -12.78
C LEU A 144 8.95 3.55 -12.13
N ALA A 145 8.28 2.69 -12.90
CA ALA A 145 7.40 1.67 -12.36
C ALA A 145 8.17 0.60 -11.55
N ILE A 146 9.33 0.16 -12.04
CA ILE A 146 10.23 -0.75 -11.31
C ILE A 146 10.75 -0.07 -10.02
N ALA A 147 11.16 1.19 -10.11
CA ALA A 147 11.59 1.96 -8.93
C ALA A 147 10.45 2.09 -7.91
N SER A 148 9.21 2.32 -8.36
CA SER A 148 8.02 2.31 -7.50
C SER A 148 7.85 0.99 -6.75
N ALA A 149 7.94 -0.14 -7.45
CA ALA A 149 7.85 -1.46 -6.85
C ALA A 149 8.96 -1.71 -5.81
N LEU A 150 10.19 -1.29 -6.10
CA LEU A 150 11.33 -1.39 -5.18
C LEU A 150 11.16 -0.49 -3.95
N LEU A 151 10.78 0.77 -4.14
CA LEU A 151 10.52 1.72 -3.04
C LEU A 151 9.36 1.24 -2.16
N SER A 152 8.31 0.66 -2.76
CA SER A 152 7.21 0.01 -2.01
C SER A 152 7.73 -1.15 -1.16
N ALA A 153 8.62 -1.98 -1.69
CA ALA A 153 9.23 -3.07 -0.93
C ALA A 153 10.02 -2.53 0.27
N PHE A 154 10.83 -1.49 0.10
CA PHE A 154 11.52 -0.82 1.22
C PHE A 154 10.54 -0.24 2.25
N ALA A 155 9.47 0.42 1.80
CA ALA A 155 8.44 0.95 2.72
C ALA A 155 7.82 -0.18 3.57
N HIS A 156 7.53 -1.34 2.98
CA HIS A 156 7.01 -2.49 3.69
C HIS A 156 8.02 -3.12 4.65
N MET A 157 9.32 -3.14 4.30
CA MET A 157 10.38 -3.54 5.23
C MET A 157 10.44 -2.60 6.45
N MET A 158 10.30 -1.29 6.24
CA MET A 158 10.27 -0.33 7.36
C MET A 158 9.04 -0.56 8.25
N ILE A 159 7.84 -0.79 7.68
CA ILE A 159 6.65 -1.18 8.46
C ILE A 159 6.94 -2.42 9.32
N ARG A 160 7.56 -3.45 8.75
CA ARG A 160 7.91 -4.66 9.49
C ARG A 160 8.89 -4.39 10.63
N ARG A 161 9.88 -3.51 10.41
CA ARG A 161 10.87 -3.12 11.44
C ARG A 161 10.27 -2.25 12.54
N THR A 162 9.28 -1.38 12.23
CA THR A 162 8.61 -0.53 13.22
C THR A 162 7.68 -1.33 14.14
N ALA A 163 7.25 -2.52 13.73
CA ALA A 163 6.27 -3.32 14.49
C ALA A 163 6.72 -3.72 15.91
N ALA A 164 8.02 -3.68 16.19
CA ALA A 164 8.57 -4.00 17.51
C ALA A 164 8.56 -2.79 18.49
N SER A 165 8.43 -1.56 17.97
CA SER A 165 8.62 -0.33 18.75
C SER A 165 7.51 0.69 18.60
N GLU A 166 6.63 0.53 17.60
CA GLU A 166 5.63 1.55 17.29
C GLU A 166 4.22 0.97 17.25
N HIS A 167 3.26 1.77 17.69
CA HIS A 167 1.86 1.49 17.41
C HIS A 167 1.57 1.62 15.91
N PRO A 168 0.85 0.67 15.31
CA PRO A 168 0.50 0.75 13.89
C PRO A 168 -0.16 2.08 13.50
N GLU A 169 -1.00 2.60 14.38
CA GLU A 169 -1.71 3.86 14.19
C GLU A 169 -0.77 5.08 14.12
N VAL A 170 0.33 5.08 14.91
CA VAL A 170 1.35 6.14 14.88
C VAL A 170 2.10 6.11 13.55
N VAL A 171 2.46 4.91 13.07
CA VAL A 171 3.11 4.73 11.76
C VAL A 171 2.22 5.23 10.62
N VAL A 172 0.92 4.88 10.66
CA VAL A 172 -0.05 5.32 9.63
C VAL A 172 -0.32 6.81 9.74
N PHE A 173 -0.39 7.38 10.95
CA PHE A 173 -0.53 8.83 11.17
C PHE A 173 0.59 9.62 10.51
N HIS A 174 1.85 9.26 10.75
CA HIS A 174 2.99 9.96 10.14
C HIS A 174 3.02 9.82 8.62
N PHE A 175 2.67 8.64 8.10
CA PHE A 175 2.53 8.48 6.66
C PHE A 175 1.42 9.37 6.09
N ALA A 176 0.25 9.41 6.73
CA ALA A 176 -0.84 10.27 6.31
C ALA A 176 -0.44 11.75 6.37
N LEU A 177 0.25 12.18 7.44
CA LEU A 177 0.76 13.53 7.58
C LEU A 177 1.69 13.93 6.43
N HIS A 178 2.74 13.15 6.20
CA HIS A 178 3.71 13.44 5.15
C HIS A 178 3.09 13.35 3.75
N SER A 179 2.18 12.38 3.52
CA SER A 179 1.50 12.25 2.23
C SER A 179 0.52 13.42 1.97
N THR A 180 -0.19 13.88 3.00
CA THR A 180 -1.08 15.04 2.88
C THR A 180 -0.29 16.31 2.56
N LEU A 181 0.83 16.53 3.27
CA LEU A 181 1.74 17.65 2.98
C LEU A 181 2.31 17.56 1.56
N PHE A 182 2.72 16.36 1.14
CA PHE A 182 3.21 16.13 -0.23
C PHE A 182 2.12 16.44 -1.27
N GLY A 183 0.88 15.96 -1.09
CA GLY A 183 -0.24 16.24 -1.98
C GLY A 183 -0.57 17.73 -2.05
N LEU A 184 -0.55 18.42 -0.90
CA LEU A 184 -0.76 19.86 -0.82
C LEU A 184 0.33 20.65 -1.55
N LEU A 185 1.60 20.34 -1.27
CA LEU A 185 2.74 21.00 -1.94
C LEU A 185 2.74 20.76 -3.44
N TRP A 186 2.37 19.56 -3.87
CA TRP A 186 2.22 19.24 -5.29
C TRP A 186 1.09 20.09 -5.92
N SER A 187 -0.09 20.18 -5.26
CA SER A 187 -1.20 21.01 -5.74
C SER A 187 -0.83 22.48 -5.84
N VAL A 188 -0.02 23.00 -4.90
CA VAL A 188 0.51 24.38 -4.96
C VAL A 188 1.46 24.54 -6.16
N GLY A 189 2.41 23.61 -6.32
CA GLY A 189 3.39 23.64 -7.40
C GLY A 189 2.79 23.49 -8.80
N ALA A 190 1.66 22.76 -8.91
CA ALA A 190 0.90 22.58 -10.14
C ALA A 190 -0.12 23.71 -10.41
N GLY A 191 -0.26 24.69 -9.49
CA GLY A 191 -1.27 25.75 -9.61
C GLY A 191 -2.71 25.28 -9.42
N GLU A 192 -2.92 24.10 -8.81
CA GLU A 192 -4.23 23.46 -8.66
C GLU A 192 -4.92 23.76 -7.32
N LEU A 193 -4.28 24.55 -6.44
CA LEU A 193 -4.77 24.80 -5.08
C LEU A 193 -6.18 25.40 -5.07
N GLY A 194 -6.49 26.31 -6.00
CA GLY A 194 -7.81 26.94 -6.13
C GLY A 194 -8.92 25.98 -6.55
N ARG A 195 -8.56 24.80 -7.11
CA ARG A 195 -9.50 23.77 -7.56
C ARG A 195 -9.79 22.71 -6.51
N LEU A 196 -8.98 22.66 -5.43
CA LEU A 196 -8.96 21.54 -4.46
C LEU A 196 -10.36 21.21 -3.89
N PHE A 197 -11.25 22.18 -3.80
CA PHE A 197 -12.61 22.00 -3.32
C PHE A 197 -13.68 22.23 -4.41
N ALA A 198 -13.29 22.65 -5.61
CA ALA A 198 -14.23 22.95 -6.69
C ALA A 198 -14.98 21.73 -7.22
N LEU A 199 -14.39 20.55 -7.09
CA LEU A 199 -14.95 19.27 -7.57
C LEU A 199 -15.71 18.51 -6.46
N VAL A 200 -15.87 19.10 -5.26
CA VAL A 200 -16.73 18.53 -4.22
C VAL A 200 -18.19 18.79 -4.56
N SER A 201 -18.87 17.75 -4.99
CA SER A 201 -20.28 17.75 -5.40
C SER A 201 -21.02 16.57 -4.81
N ALA A 202 -22.33 16.53 -4.91
CA ALA A 202 -23.12 15.39 -4.44
C ALA A 202 -22.69 14.05 -5.07
N THR A 203 -22.25 14.07 -6.33
CA THR A 203 -21.80 12.87 -7.06
C THR A 203 -20.39 12.42 -6.68
N THR A 204 -19.49 13.34 -6.30
CA THR A 204 -18.11 13.03 -5.92
C THR A 204 -17.94 12.79 -4.42
N LEU A 205 -18.90 13.21 -3.58
CA LEU A 205 -18.79 13.10 -2.12
C LEU A 205 -18.64 11.65 -1.64
N VAL A 206 -19.44 10.73 -2.18
CA VAL A 206 -19.38 9.30 -1.82
C VAL A 206 -18.03 8.68 -2.16
N PRO A 207 -17.51 8.79 -3.40
CA PRO A 207 -16.18 8.27 -3.71
C PRO A 207 -15.05 9.02 -2.98
N LEU A 208 -15.17 10.32 -2.66
CA LEU A 208 -14.20 11.05 -1.81
C LEU A 208 -14.16 10.48 -0.38
N ALA A 209 -15.32 10.24 0.23
CA ALA A 209 -15.40 9.56 1.52
C ALA A 209 -14.83 8.13 1.44
N GLY A 210 -15.12 7.43 0.33
CA GLY A 210 -14.63 6.09 0.04
C GLY A 210 -13.09 6.03 0.04
N ILE A 211 -12.40 6.93 -0.69
CA ILE A 211 -10.93 6.93 -0.73
C ILE A 211 -10.32 7.24 0.65
N ALA A 212 -10.94 8.12 1.44
CA ALA A 212 -10.47 8.47 2.77
C ALA A 212 -10.61 7.29 3.74
N VAL A 213 -11.80 6.71 3.84
CA VAL A 213 -12.09 5.62 4.78
C VAL A 213 -11.34 4.35 4.40
N LEU A 214 -11.48 3.90 3.14
CA LEU A 214 -10.83 2.68 2.67
C LEU A 214 -9.31 2.82 2.63
N GLY A 215 -8.80 4.03 2.35
CA GLY A 215 -7.38 4.34 2.43
C GLY A 215 -6.81 4.14 3.84
N VAL A 216 -7.46 4.66 4.87
CA VAL A 216 -7.03 4.49 6.27
C VAL A 216 -7.18 3.05 6.73
N LEU A 217 -8.33 2.41 6.46
CA LEU A 217 -8.57 1.01 6.80
C LEU A 217 -7.54 0.09 6.16
N GLY A 218 -7.27 0.28 4.88
CA GLY A 218 -6.26 -0.47 4.14
C GLY A 218 -4.86 -0.30 4.74
N GLN A 219 -4.46 0.93 5.04
CA GLN A 219 -3.15 1.24 5.64
C GLN A 219 -3.01 0.63 7.05
N LEU A 220 -4.03 0.74 7.90
CA LEU A 220 -4.01 0.15 9.24
C LEU A 220 -3.96 -1.38 9.18
N ALA A 221 -4.82 -2.00 8.36
CA ALA A 221 -4.85 -3.44 8.20
C ALA A 221 -3.54 -3.98 7.62
N MET A 222 -2.94 -3.28 6.64
CA MET A 222 -1.65 -3.62 6.07
C MET A 222 -0.53 -3.49 7.11
N THR A 223 -0.45 -2.38 7.83
CA THR A 223 0.57 -2.13 8.84
C THR A 223 0.51 -3.19 9.95
N ARG A 224 -0.69 -3.54 10.41
CA ARG A 224 -0.90 -4.65 11.36
C ARG A 224 -0.50 -6.00 10.78
N ALA A 225 -0.81 -6.28 9.50
CA ALA A 225 -0.43 -7.54 8.86
C ALA A 225 1.09 -7.73 8.84
N TYR A 226 1.84 -6.69 8.45
CA TYR A 226 3.31 -6.70 8.49
C TYR A 226 3.86 -6.78 9.92
N GLY A 227 3.12 -6.34 10.93
CA GLY A 227 3.47 -6.51 12.33
C GLY A 227 3.36 -7.96 12.83
N HIS A 228 2.43 -8.74 12.26
CA HIS A 228 2.10 -10.07 12.79
C HIS A 228 2.68 -11.24 11.99
N ALA A 229 3.17 -11.01 10.77
CA ALA A 229 3.66 -12.09 9.90
C ALA A 229 4.90 -11.65 9.12
N PRO A 230 5.73 -12.61 8.65
CA PRO A 230 6.88 -12.34 7.80
C PRO A 230 6.50 -11.48 6.59
N ALA A 231 7.39 -10.56 6.23
CA ALA A 231 7.10 -9.59 5.17
C ALA A 231 6.83 -10.26 3.82
N THR A 232 7.55 -11.34 3.52
CA THR A 232 7.37 -12.12 2.29
C THR A 232 5.99 -12.74 2.22
N LEU A 233 5.48 -13.35 3.31
CA LEU A 233 4.13 -13.93 3.35
C LEU A 233 3.06 -12.87 3.12
N VAL A 234 3.18 -11.72 3.81
CA VAL A 234 2.23 -10.62 3.70
C VAL A 234 2.18 -10.06 2.29
N SER A 235 3.35 -9.89 1.63
CA SER A 235 3.45 -9.36 0.28
C SER A 235 2.84 -10.28 -0.77
N ILE A 236 3.03 -11.60 -0.65
CA ILE A 236 2.44 -12.58 -1.60
C ILE A 236 0.91 -12.61 -1.47
N VAL A 237 0.38 -12.53 -0.23
CA VAL A 237 -1.08 -12.46 -0.02
C VAL A 237 -1.69 -11.24 -0.71
N ALA A 238 -0.93 -10.15 -0.92
CA ALA A 238 -1.42 -8.98 -1.64
C ALA A 238 -1.81 -9.27 -3.11
N TYR A 239 -1.24 -10.31 -3.73
CA TYR A 239 -1.64 -10.71 -5.09
C TYR A 239 -3.14 -11.08 -5.23
N VAL A 240 -3.80 -11.47 -4.13
CA VAL A 240 -5.27 -11.67 -4.10
C VAL A 240 -6.04 -10.40 -4.54
N GLY A 241 -5.41 -9.23 -4.46
CA GLY A 241 -5.98 -7.99 -4.98
C GLY A 241 -6.28 -8.03 -6.48
N ILE A 242 -5.53 -8.82 -7.28
CA ILE A 242 -5.74 -8.91 -8.72
C ILE A 242 -7.07 -9.58 -9.07
N PRO A 243 -7.39 -10.80 -8.58
CA PRO A 243 -8.72 -11.36 -8.80
C PRO A 243 -9.83 -10.51 -8.17
N MET A 244 -9.60 -9.85 -7.03
CA MET A 244 -10.59 -8.92 -6.46
C MET A 244 -10.83 -7.71 -7.38
N SER A 245 -9.77 -7.16 -7.99
CA SER A 245 -9.89 -6.06 -8.96
C SER A 245 -10.61 -6.52 -10.23
N LEU A 246 -10.35 -7.75 -10.69
CA LEU A 246 -11.07 -8.34 -11.83
C LEU A 246 -12.57 -8.43 -11.53
N VAL A 247 -12.94 -8.91 -10.35
CA VAL A 247 -14.36 -8.94 -9.92
C VAL A 247 -14.95 -7.53 -9.89
N ALA A 248 -14.22 -6.54 -9.40
CA ALA A 248 -14.68 -5.16 -9.40
C ALA A 248 -14.87 -4.61 -10.83
N ASP A 249 -13.94 -4.91 -11.75
CA ASP A 249 -14.07 -4.51 -13.16
C ASP A 249 -15.27 -5.18 -13.85
N LEU A 250 -15.55 -6.46 -13.54
CA LEU A 250 -16.76 -7.15 -14.02
C LEU A 250 -18.05 -6.51 -13.50
N LEU A 251 -18.08 -6.08 -12.24
CA LEU A 251 -19.28 -5.54 -11.60
C LEU A 251 -19.58 -4.08 -11.97
N PHE A 252 -18.53 -3.26 -12.18
CA PHE A 252 -18.67 -1.81 -12.33
C PHE A 252 -18.38 -1.29 -13.74
N TRP A 253 -17.70 -2.07 -14.59
CA TRP A 253 -17.26 -1.61 -15.94
C TRP A 253 -17.54 -2.61 -17.04
N ASP A 254 -18.43 -3.60 -16.81
CA ASP A 254 -18.83 -4.63 -17.81
C ASP A 254 -17.62 -5.31 -18.48
N ALA A 255 -16.51 -5.45 -17.76
CA ALA A 255 -15.33 -6.11 -18.26
C ALA A 255 -15.62 -7.60 -18.53
N HIS A 256 -14.94 -8.18 -19.52
CA HIS A 256 -15.09 -9.60 -19.82
C HIS A 256 -13.86 -10.37 -19.32
N ALA A 257 -14.09 -11.36 -18.44
CA ALA A 257 -13.02 -12.25 -17.96
C ALA A 257 -12.85 -13.42 -18.94
N GLY A 258 -11.70 -13.49 -19.56
CA GLY A 258 -11.32 -14.65 -20.37
C GLY A 258 -10.95 -15.86 -19.52
N TRP A 259 -10.84 -17.03 -20.14
CA TRP A 259 -10.43 -18.27 -19.51
C TRP A 259 -9.08 -18.16 -18.75
N SER A 260 -8.12 -17.44 -19.32
CA SER A 260 -6.81 -17.19 -18.69
C SER A 260 -6.92 -16.43 -17.37
N ALA A 261 -7.87 -15.49 -17.26
CA ALA A 261 -8.12 -14.74 -16.04
C ALA A 261 -8.71 -15.64 -14.93
N ALA A 262 -9.60 -16.58 -15.28
CA ALA A 262 -10.13 -17.56 -14.36
C ALA A 262 -9.04 -18.50 -13.84
N LEU A 263 -8.20 -19.05 -14.73
CA LEU A 263 -7.08 -19.92 -14.37
C LEU A 263 -6.04 -19.18 -13.52
N GLY A 264 -5.67 -17.96 -13.90
CA GLY A 264 -4.73 -17.14 -13.16
C GLY A 264 -5.22 -16.83 -11.75
N SER A 265 -6.50 -16.48 -11.59
CA SER A 265 -7.12 -16.24 -10.29
C SER A 265 -7.10 -17.50 -9.40
N LEU A 266 -7.37 -18.68 -9.97
CA LEU A 266 -7.31 -19.96 -9.27
C LEU A 266 -5.89 -20.26 -8.77
N LEU A 267 -4.86 -20.02 -9.58
CA LEU A 267 -3.45 -20.19 -9.18
C LEU A 267 -3.07 -19.27 -8.02
N MET A 268 -3.56 -18.02 -8.02
CA MET A 268 -3.30 -17.05 -6.94
C MET A 268 -3.97 -17.49 -5.63
N VAL A 269 -5.19 -17.99 -5.69
CA VAL A 269 -5.88 -18.56 -4.51
C VAL A 269 -5.13 -19.80 -4.00
N ALA A 270 -4.72 -20.69 -4.89
CA ALA A 270 -3.94 -21.88 -4.53
C ALA A 270 -2.59 -21.49 -3.86
N ALA A 271 -1.90 -20.49 -4.37
CA ALA A 271 -0.69 -19.94 -3.76
C ALA A 271 -0.95 -19.42 -2.33
N GLY A 272 -2.05 -18.71 -2.12
CA GLY A 272 -2.47 -18.22 -0.80
C GLY A 272 -2.74 -19.37 0.19
N LEU A 273 -3.42 -20.43 -0.26
CA LEU A 273 -3.69 -21.64 0.54
C LEU A 273 -2.39 -22.40 0.86
N LEU A 274 -1.45 -22.48 -0.08
CA LEU A 274 -0.14 -23.10 0.12
C LEU A 274 0.67 -22.35 1.20
N LEU A 275 0.63 -21.03 1.21
CA LEU A 275 1.25 -20.22 2.25
C LEU A 275 0.69 -20.50 3.64
N GLY A 276 -0.60 -20.82 3.76
CA GLY A 276 -1.22 -21.20 5.03
C GLY A 276 -0.62 -22.45 5.67
N ARG A 277 0.08 -23.29 4.87
CA ARG A 277 0.77 -24.50 5.32
C ARG A 277 2.23 -24.25 5.74
N THR A 278 2.77 -23.06 5.56
CA THR A 278 4.15 -22.77 6.00
C THR A 278 4.24 -22.77 7.52
N PRO A 279 5.31 -23.34 8.10
CA PRO A 279 5.53 -23.25 9.54
C PRO A 279 5.56 -21.79 9.99
N ARG A 280 4.79 -21.45 11.02
CA ARG A 280 4.78 -20.10 11.57
C ARG A 280 6.15 -19.81 12.17
N ALA A 281 6.81 -18.75 11.70
CA ALA A 281 8.00 -18.25 12.36
C ALA A 281 7.64 -17.89 13.83
N PRO A 282 8.57 -18.08 14.79
CA PRO A 282 8.37 -17.62 16.16
C PRO A 282 7.95 -16.15 16.14
N LYS A 283 6.93 -15.79 16.91
CA LYS A 283 6.54 -14.40 17.08
C LYS A 283 7.77 -13.64 17.57
N ALA A 284 8.14 -12.55 16.88
CA ALA A 284 9.10 -11.62 17.47
C ALA A 284 8.57 -11.23 18.85
N PRO A 285 9.43 -11.15 19.89
CA PRO A 285 9.01 -10.74 21.20
C PRO A 285 8.31 -9.39 21.07
N GLN A 286 7.00 -9.40 21.26
CA GLN A 286 6.23 -8.17 21.40
C GLN A 286 6.54 -7.70 22.81
N VAL A 287 7.26 -6.61 22.96
CA VAL A 287 7.32 -5.90 24.23
C VAL A 287 5.87 -5.51 24.56
N PRO A 288 5.32 -5.95 25.71
CA PRO A 288 4.00 -5.50 26.11
C PRO A 288 3.98 -3.98 26.11
N LEU A 289 3.01 -3.38 25.45
CA LEU A 289 2.91 -1.93 25.26
C LEU A 289 2.81 -1.13 26.59
N GLY A 290 2.56 -1.83 27.72
CA GLY A 290 2.61 -1.28 29.07
C GLY A 290 4.02 -1.16 29.67
N ASP A 291 5.02 -1.83 29.11
CA ASP A 291 6.38 -1.88 29.61
C ASP A 291 7.35 -0.98 28.82
N LEU A 292 6.87 -0.26 27.82
CA LEU A 292 7.66 0.81 27.22
C LEU A 292 7.85 1.91 28.28
N PRO A 293 9.10 2.26 28.65
CA PRO A 293 9.32 3.31 29.62
C PRO A 293 8.64 4.57 29.10
N LEU A 294 7.61 5.02 29.84
CA LEU A 294 7.14 6.40 29.73
C LEU A 294 8.40 7.25 29.80
N ALA A 295 8.66 8.05 28.78
CA ALA A 295 9.81 8.92 28.75
C ALA A 295 9.83 9.72 30.04
N GLN A 296 10.66 9.30 30.99
CA GLN A 296 10.90 10.10 32.22
C GLN A 296 11.49 11.42 31.71
N PRO A 297 10.92 12.55 32.10
CA PRO A 297 11.55 13.84 31.85
C PRO A 297 12.95 13.79 32.45
N GLN A 298 13.98 13.99 31.65
CA GLN A 298 15.35 14.10 32.12
C GLN A 298 15.40 15.25 33.13
N PRO A 299 15.79 15.03 34.38
CA PRO A 299 15.96 16.12 35.33
C PRO A 299 17.15 16.96 34.88
N GLY A 300 16.90 18.22 34.50
CA GLY A 300 17.92 19.25 34.34
C GLY A 300 18.34 19.59 32.95
N GLN A 301 17.48 20.19 32.15
CA GLN A 301 17.89 21.22 31.19
C GLN A 301 17.00 22.46 31.40
N PRO A 302 17.63 23.65 31.59
CA PRO A 302 16.91 24.90 31.85
C PRO A 302 16.14 25.40 30.59
#